data_75cfceea3323d8619d894e0de8134fde
#
_entry.id   75cfceea3323d8619d894e0de8134fde
#
_cell.length_a   1.000
_cell.length_b   1.000
_cell.length_c   1.000
_cell.angle_alpha   90.00
_cell.angle_beta   90.00
_cell.angle_gamma   90.00
#
_symmetry.space_group_name_H-M   'P 1'
#
loop_
_entity.id
_entity.type
_entity.pdbx_description
1 polymer ?
#
loop_
_entity_poly.entity_id
_entity_poly.type
_entity_poly.pdbx_seq_one_letter_code
_entity_poly.pdbx_strand_id
1 'polypeptide(L)'
;MRENSLMIRVENVKKQYRLGQIGGGTLRGDLQSWWARKRGKEDPNTLIGTDQRLIGTTFMALNGVSFTVNKGEAVGIIGSNGAGKSTLLKLLTHVTAPTSGDIDLYGRVASMLEVGTGFHPEMTGRENVYLNGAILGMTRAEIDAKMAEIIEFSEVGDFIDTPVKRYSSGMFVKLAFSVAAHLDSEIMIMDEVLAVGDMKFQKKCLTKMRQAARRDGKTVLYVSHNMATIRDLCDRCIVLDKGKVIFDGDVDEGIALYLSTKSQEASFIDYSGVKRDNWFKRDNIRLQSVELLDADNEVLERRKPVTVRYRVHVNEAVADVGLRLEMRDEVGNPLGATCVYGLDLQPGYTTFTARYDLSVLAPGKYGSYFTVITQGEGGAHTVEDWVPGMMFRMVDTLTEGEAEWNTTAWGPIELPTAAVVEVQHD
;
A
#
# COMPACT_ATOMS: atom_id res chain seq x y z
N MET A 1 19.41 -33.30 -0.08
CA MET A 1 19.22 -32.86 -1.46
C MET A 1 18.15 -31.76 -1.49
N ARG A 2 18.47 -30.54 -1.02
CA ARG A 2 17.59 -29.35 -1.06
C ARG A 2 18.37 -28.05 -1.36
N GLU A 3 19.57 -28.14 -1.94
CA GLU A 3 20.43 -26.98 -2.19
C GLU A 3 20.15 -26.21 -3.50
N ASN A 4 19.19 -26.65 -4.33
CA ASN A 4 18.94 -26.05 -5.66
C ASN A 4 17.60 -25.28 -5.73
N SER A 5 17.06 -24.83 -4.61
CA SER A 5 15.77 -24.11 -4.59
C SER A 5 15.88 -22.62 -4.32
N LEU A 6 17.06 -22.11 -3.99
CA LEU A 6 17.28 -20.70 -3.67
C LEU A 6 17.27 -19.85 -4.95
N MET A 7 16.41 -18.81 -4.98
CA MET A 7 16.27 -17.90 -6.10
C MET A 7 16.72 -16.49 -5.77
N ILE A 8 16.48 -16.04 -4.53
CA ILE A 8 16.89 -14.70 -4.08
C ILE A 8 17.57 -14.86 -2.72
N ARG A 9 18.76 -14.28 -2.55
CA ARG A 9 19.45 -14.14 -1.29
C ARG A 9 19.83 -12.68 -1.08
N VAL A 10 19.42 -12.16 0.06
CA VAL A 10 19.74 -10.80 0.51
C VAL A 10 20.42 -10.92 1.87
N GLU A 11 21.66 -10.46 2.00
CA GLU A 11 22.44 -10.59 3.24
C GLU A 11 22.96 -9.23 3.72
N ASN A 12 22.49 -8.80 4.90
CA ASN A 12 22.91 -7.59 5.61
C ASN A 12 22.97 -6.34 4.72
N VAL A 13 21.99 -6.20 3.81
CA VAL A 13 21.97 -5.13 2.83
C VAL A 13 21.66 -3.80 3.47
N LYS A 14 22.51 -2.81 3.20
CA LYS A 14 22.36 -1.43 3.63
C LYS A 14 22.34 -0.50 2.42
N LYS A 15 21.48 0.51 2.47
CA LYS A 15 21.44 1.58 1.47
C LYS A 15 21.36 2.93 2.14
N GLN A 16 22.38 3.74 1.91
CA GLN A 16 22.50 5.09 2.41
C GLN A 16 22.37 6.10 1.27
N TYR A 17 21.59 7.14 1.48
CA TYR A 17 21.51 8.29 0.60
C TYR A 17 22.04 9.53 1.31
N ARG A 18 22.68 10.43 0.55
CA ARG A 18 23.06 11.77 1.02
C ARG A 18 22.02 12.76 0.53
N LEU A 19 21.40 13.49 1.44
CA LEU A 19 20.41 14.50 1.13
C LEU A 19 21.11 15.78 0.63
N GLY A 20 20.53 16.42 -0.39
CA GLY A 20 21.05 17.70 -0.90
C GLY A 20 22.29 17.63 -1.81
N GLN A 21 22.75 16.44 -2.19
CA GLN A 21 23.71 16.27 -3.28
C GLN A 21 22.99 15.77 -4.54
N ILE A 22 22.48 16.69 -5.34
CA ILE A 22 22.31 16.44 -6.77
C ILE A 22 23.73 16.56 -7.32
N GLY A 23 24.28 15.49 -7.91
CA GLY A 23 25.62 15.51 -8.48
C GLY A 23 25.79 16.74 -9.35
N GLY A 24 26.78 17.55 -9.06
CA GLY A 24 27.09 18.77 -9.80
C GLY A 24 27.32 18.39 -11.26
N GLY A 25 26.36 18.67 -12.12
CA GLY A 25 26.43 18.29 -13.54
C GLY A 25 27.49 19.03 -14.32
N THR A 26 28.18 20.03 -13.70
CA THR A 26 29.25 20.77 -14.35
C THR A 26 30.27 21.31 -13.33
N LEU A 27 31.56 21.18 -13.64
CA LEU A 27 32.67 21.80 -12.86
C LEU A 27 32.45 23.29 -12.57
N ARG A 28 31.69 23.99 -13.42
CA ARG A 28 31.36 25.40 -13.28
C ARG A 28 30.30 25.62 -12.16
N GLY A 29 29.34 24.71 -12.04
CA GLY A 29 28.35 24.75 -10.96
C GLY A 29 28.97 24.49 -9.60
N ASP A 30 29.87 23.50 -9.51
CA ASP A 30 30.58 23.18 -8.26
C ASP A 30 31.49 24.33 -7.80
N LEU A 31 32.14 25.03 -8.75
CA LEU A 31 32.96 26.19 -8.45
C LEU A 31 32.13 27.38 -7.97
N GLN A 32 30.95 27.60 -8.56
CA GLN A 32 30.01 28.66 -8.15
C GLN A 32 29.46 28.38 -6.75
N SER A 33 29.07 27.16 -6.44
CA SER A 33 28.60 26.75 -5.13
C SER A 33 29.69 26.87 -4.06
N TRP A 34 30.94 26.48 -4.38
CA TRP A 34 32.08 26.65 -3.49
C TRP A 34 32.38 28.14 -3.19
N TRP A 35 32.32 29.01 -4.23
CA TRP A 35 32.53 30.44 -4.07
C TRP A 35 31.43 31.15 -3.27
N ALA A 36 30.17 30.76 -3.48
CA ALA A 36 29.03 31.26 -2.73
C ALA A 36 29.16 30.92 -1.23
N ARG A 37 29.48 29.65 -0.91
CA ARG A 37 29.70 29.19 0.49
C ARG A 37 30.85 29.93 1.18
N LYS A 38 31.99 30.15 0.46
CA LYS A 38 33.14 30.87 1.02
C LYS A 38 32.85 32.36 1.31
N ARG A 39 31.85 32.95 0.63
CA ARG A 39 31.42 34.35 0.80
C ARG A 39 30.20 34.48 1.70
N GLY A 40 29.67 33.42 2.30
CA GLY A 40 28.46 33.46 3.14
C GLY A 40 27.19 33.88 2.37
N LYS A 41 27.16 33.70 1.04
CA LYS A 41 26.00 33.98 0.19
C LYS A 41 25.24 32.68 -0.09
N GLU A 42 23.93 32.80 -0.34
CA GLU A 42 23.11 31.67 -0.76
C GLU A 42 23.68 31.02 -2.02
N ASP A 43 23.69 29.69 -2.05
CA ASP A 43 24.18 28.92 -3.18
C ASP A 43 23.20 29.06 -4.36
N PRO A 44 23.63 29.67 -5.50
CA PRO A 44 22.75 29.92 -6.64
C PRO A 44 22.22 28.64 -7.32
N ASN A 45 22.81 27.49 -6.99
CA ASN A 45 22.38 26.18 -7.51
C ASN A 45 21.42 25.45 -6.54
N THR A 46 20.97 26.10 -5.46
CA THR A 46 20.02 25.52 -4.52
C THR A 46 18.61 25.57 -5.12
N LEU A 47 17.94 24.42 -5.18
CA LEU A 47 16.53 24.34 -5.58
C LEU A 47 15.64 25.05 -4.55
N ILE A 48 14.70 25.86 -5.03
CA ILE A 48 13.71 26.55 -4.20
C ILE A 48 12.90 25.53 -3.42
N GLY A 49 12.88 25.65 -2.09
CA GLY A 49 12.11 24.76 -1.20
C GLY A 49 12.90 23.62 -0.53
N THR A 50 14.20 23.53 -0.70
CA THR A 50 15.04 22.56 0.03
C THR A 50 15.48 23.16 1.38
N ASP A 51 15.17 22.46 2.47
CA ASP A 51 15.68 22.84 3.80
C ASP A 51 17.21 22.69 3.82
N GLN A 52 17.91 23.82 3.86
CA GLN A 52 19.39 23.87 3.85
C GLN A 52 20.02 23.11 5.02
N ARG A 53 19.28 22.88 6.11
CA ARG A 53 19.73 22.12 7.28
C ARG A 53 19.94 20.64 6.98
N LEU A 54 19.31 20.12 5.92
CA LEU A 54 19.40 18.72 5.50
C LEU A 54 20.51 18.45 4.48
N ILE A 55 21.16 19.50 3.94
CA ILE A 55 22.24 19.36 2.97
C ILE A 55 23.44 18.70 3.62
N GLY A 56 23.82 17.51 3.08
CA GLY A 56 24.95 16.73 3.59
C GLY A 56 24.60 15.74 4.71
N THR A 57 23.36 15.73 5.20
CA THR A 57 22.90 14.69 6.12
C THR A 57 22.72 13.38 5.36
N THR A 58 22.98 12.28 6.05
CA THR A 58 22.84 10.93 5.51
C THR A 58 21.55 10.30 6.00
N PHE A 59 20.84 9.65 5.11
CA PHE A 59 19.62 8.91 5.40
C PHE A 59 19.82 7.42 5.07
N MET A 60 19.55 6.55 6.04
CA MET A 60 19.60 5.10 5.86
C MET A 60 18.23 4.62 5.38
N ALA A 61 18.12 4.32 4.10
CA ALA A 61 16.89 3.79 3.52
C ALA A 61 16.71 2.29 3.80
N LEU A 62 17.83 1.54 3.85
CA LEU A 62 17.87 0.15 4.32
C LEU A 62 19.04 0.02 5.31
N ASN A 63 18.81 -0.75 6.36
CA ASN A 63 19.78 -0.88 7.46
C ASN A 63 19.91 -2.32 7.96
N GLY A 64 20.56 -3.16 7.14
CA GLY A 64 20.85 -4.55 7.48
C GLY A 64 19.68 -5.50 7.17
N VAL A 65 19.10 -5.37 5.98
CA VAL A 65 18.02 -6.26 5.49
C VAL A 65 18.61 -7.59 5.08
N SER A 66 18.04 -8.70 5.60
CA SER A 66 18.42 -10.06 5.25
C SER A 66 17.19 -10.94 5.09
N PHE A 67 17.07 -11.68 4.00
CA PHE A 67 16.05 -12.69 3.75
C PHE A 67 16.44 -13.56 2.56
N THR A 68 15.74 -14.68 2.39
CA THR A 68 15.91 -15.58 1.24
C THR A 68 14.55 -15.90 0.62
N VAL A 69 14.51 -16.18 -0.68
CA VAL A 69 13.30 -16.65 -1.38
C VAL A 69 13.63 -17.88 -2.19
N ASN A 70 12.85 -18.92 -2.05
CA ASN A 70 13.05 -20.17 -2.77
C ASN A 70 12.24 -20.21 -4.07
N LYS A 71 12.58 -21.16 -4.92
CA LYS A 71 11.89 -21.38 -6.20
C LYS A 71 10.41 -21.67 -6.00
N GLY A 72 9.57 -20.94 -6.73
CA GLY A 72 8.11 -21.11 -6.69
C GLY A 72 7.44 -20.46 -5.48
N GLU A 73 8.19 -19.76 -4.60
CA GLU A 73 7.59 -18.97 -3.53
C GLU A 73 6.98 -17.66 -4.07
N ALA A 74 5.81 -17.32 -3.57
CA ALA A 74 5.21 -15.99 -3.73
C ALA A 74 5.32 -15.24 -2.39
N VAL A 75 6.19 -14.24 -2.34
CA VAL A 75 6.51 -13.49 -1.12
C VAL A 75 6.03 -12.06 -1.25
N GLY A 76 5.22 -11.62 -0.29
CA GLY A 76 4.77 -10.24 -0.15
C GLY A 76 5.79 -9.41 0.62
N ILE A 77 6.04 -8.16 0.20
CA ILE A 77 6.79 -7.19 0.98
C ILE A 77 5.85 -6.06 1.37
N ILE A 78 5.63 -5.91 2.67
CA ILE A 78 4.73 -4.91 3.24
C ILE A 78 5.51 -3.97 4.17
N GLY A 79 4.96 -2.79 4.41
CA GLY A 79 5.58 -1.80 5.28
C GLY A 79 5.00 -0.40 5.02
N SER A 80 5.20 0.51 5.95
CA SER A 80 4.76 1.91 5.87
C SER A 80 5.48 2.67 4.73
N ASN A 81 4.97 3.87 4.39
CA ASN A 81 5.67 4.77 3.49
C ASN A 81 7.00 5.18 4.13
N GLY A 82 8.09 5.06 3.36
CA GLY A 82 9.43 5.29 3.88
C GLY A 82 10.09 4.07 4.56
N ALA A 83 9.41 2.92 4.69
CA ALA A 83 10.00 1.71 5.27
C ALA A 83 11.16 1.11 4.47
N GLY A 84 11.37 1.56 3.22
CA GLY A 84 12.47 1.10 2.36
C GLY A 84 12.05 0.18 1.22
N LYS A 85 10.76 -0.11 1.04
CA LYS A 85 10.24 -1.04 0.00
C LYS A 85 10.75 -0.72 -1.40
N SER A 86 10.49 0.50 -1.90
CA SER A 86 10.93 0.91 -3.25
C SER A 86 12.45 0.96 -3.40
N THR A 87 13.18 1.21 -2.31
CA THR A 87 14.65 1.13 -2.32
C THR A 87 15.10 -0.32 -2.48
N LEU A 88 14.49 -1.24 -1.75
CA LEU A 88 14.79 -2.67 -1.86
C LEU A 88 14.51 -3.18 -3.27
N LEU A 89 13.37 -2.82 -3.86
CA LEU A 89 13.04 -3.17 -5.24
C LEU A 89 14.09 -2.68 -6.24
N LYS A 90 14.52 -1.41 -6.12
CA LYS A 90 15.58 -0.84 -6.99
C LYS A 90 16.93 -1.54 -6.86
N LEU A 91 17.22 -2.11 -5.70
CA LEU A 91 18.42 -2.93 -5.50
C LEU A 91 18.28 -4.29 -6.17
N LEU A 92 17.14 -4.98 -5.96
CA LEU A 92 16.86 -6.28 -6.55
C LEU A 92 16.77 -6.25 -8.08
N THR A 93 16.39 -5.11 -8.66
CA THR A 93 16.33 -4.91 -10.11
C THR A 93 17.60 -4.28 -10.69
N HIS A 94 18.65 -4.15 -9.90
CA HIS A 94 19.92 -3.55 -10.28
C HIS A 94 19.86 -2.10 -10.80
N VAL A 95 18.78 -1.37 -10.52
CA VAL A 95 18.67 0.07 -10.83
C VAL A 95 19.66 0.89 -9.98
N THR A 96 19.99 0.40 -8.79
CA THR A 96 21.02 0.99 -7.92
C THR A 96 21.76 -0.11 -7.18
N ALA A 97 22.99 0.17 -6.74
CA ALA A 97 23.81 -0.76 -5.97
C ALA A 97 23.60 -0.56 -4.45
N PRO A 98 23.75 -1.60 -3.61
CA PRO A 98 23.78 -1.45 -2.18
C PRO A 98 25.00 -0.64 -1.71
N THR A 99 24.91 -0.01 -0.55
CA THR A 99 26.07 0.63 0.11
C THR A 99 26.97 -0.41 0.77
N SER A 100 26.38 -1.47 1.31
CA SER A 100 27.07 -2.65 1.83
C SER A 100 26.08 -3.84 1.90
N GLY A 101 26.64 -5.05 2.05
CA GLY A 101 25.87 -6.30 1.99
C GLY A 101 25.75 -6.85 0.58
N ASP A 102 25.23 -8.06 0.45
CA ASP A 102 25.22 -8.82 -0.79
C ASP A 102 23.80 -9.17 -1.21
N ILE A 103 23.59 -9.21 -2.53
CA ILE A 103 22.33 -9.62 -3.17
C ILE A 103 22.68 -10.59 -4.29
N ASP A 104 22.20 -11.82 -4.18
CA ASP A 104 22.34 -12.83 -5.22
C ASP A 104 20.97 -13.20 -5.78
N LEU A 105 20.88 -13.20 -7.11
CA LEU A 105 19.69 -13.59 -7.87
C LEU A 105 20.04 -14.75 -8.79
N TYR A 106 19.35 -15.85 -8.66
CA TYR A 106 19.58 -17.09 -9.40
C TYR A 106 18.48 -17.28 -10.44
N GLY A 107 18.65 -16.66 -11.60
CA GLY A 107 17.74 -16.72 -12.74
C GLY A 107 17.48 -15.35 -13.36
N ARG A 108 16.67 -15.37 -14.43
CA ARG A 108 16.28 -14.16 -15.16
C ARG A 108 15.20 -13.42 -14.37
N VAL A 109 15.42 -12.13 -14.14
CA VAL A 109 14.50 -11.27 -13.40
C VAL A 109 13.63 -10.46 -14.37
N ALA A 110 12.32 -10.56 -14.21
CA ALA A 110 11.35 -9.66 -14.80
C ALA A 110 10.93 -8.62 -13.78
N SER A 111 11.19 -7.35 -14.06
CA SER A 111 10.77 -6.23 -13.21
C SER A 111 9.57 -5.52 -13.84
N MET A 112 8.52 -5.35 -13.04
CA MET A 112 7.35 -4.55 -13.42
C MET A 112 7.36 -3.15 -12.79
N LEU A 113 8.53 -2.68 -12.33
CA LEU A 113 8.67 -1.35 -11.71
C LEU A 113 8.50 -0.20 -12.71
N GLU A 114 8.89 -0.44 -13.95
CA GLU A 114 8.96 0.59 -14.99
C GLU A 114 8.15 0.18 -16.22
N VAL A 115 6.87 -0.14 -15.99
CA VAL A 115 5.93 -0.51 -17.08
C VAL A 115 5.83 0.63 -18.09
N GLY A 116 6.15 0.33 -19.35
CA GLY A 116 6.13 1.31 -20.45
C GLY A 116 7.41 2.12 -20.63
N THR A 117 8.43 1.91 -19.82
CA THR A 117 9.74 2.50 -20.07
C THR A 117 10.29 2.01 -21.42
N GLY A 118 10.74 2.96 -22.25
CA GLY A 118 11.24 2.67 -23.58
C GLY A 118 10.20 2.68 -24.69
N PHE A 119 8.91 2.88 -24.39
CA PHE A 119 7.91 3.10 -25.44
C PHE A 119 8.21 4.40 -26.20
N HIS A 120 8.22 4.31 -27.52
CA HIS A 120 8.45 5.48 -28.38
C HIS A 120 7.11 5.99 -28.94
N PRO A 121 6.74 7.26 -28.74
CA PRO A 121 5.41 7.77 -29.05
C PRO A 121 5.06 7.72 -30.55
N GLU A 122 6.05 7.84 -31.44
CA GLU A 122 5.84 7.81 -32.88
C GLU A 122 5.74 6.38 -33.47
N MET A 123 6.14 5.37 -32.71
CA MET A 123 6.03 3.97 -33.12
C MET A 123 4.65 3.41 -32.85
N THR A 124 4.23 2.44 -33.67
CA THR A 124 2.99 1.67 -33.46
C THR A 124 3.06 0.84 -32.18
N GLY A 125 1.90 0.36 -31.70
CA GLY A 125 1.86 -0.56 -30.58
C GLY A 125 2.69 -1.80 -30.82
N ARG A 126 2.62 -2.39 -32.01
CA ARG A 126 3.41 -3.57 -32.42
C ARG A 126 4.91 -3.31 -32.34
N GLU A 127 5.37 -2.20 -32.92
CA GLU A 127 6.80 -1.82 -32.87
C GLU A 127 7.25 -1.58 -31.44
N ASN A 128 6.40 -0.99 -30.60
CA ASN A 128 6.70 -0.81 -29.17
C ASN A 128 6.74 -2.13 -28.40
N VAL A 129 5.96 -3.16 -28.78
CA VAL A 129 6.11 -4.51 -28.20
C VAL A 129 7.51 -5.06 -28.49
N TYR A 130 8.03 -4.92 -29.70
CA TYR A 130 9.40 -5.33 -30.02
C TYR A 130 10.45 -4.52 -29.24
N LEU A 131 10.29 -3.19 -29.19
CA LEU A 131 11.23 -2.31 -28.51
C LEU A 131 11.28 -2.60 -27.01
N ASN A 132 10.12 -2.61 -26.37
CA ASN A 132 10.01 -2.87 -24.92
C ASN A 132 10.41 -4.30 -24.56
N GLY A 133 9.97 -5.31 -25.35
CA GLY A 133 10.39 -6.69 -25.16
C GLY A 133 11.91 -6.84 -25.22
N ALA A 134 12.57 -6.18 -26.18
CA ALA A 134 14.05 -6.18 -26.29
C ALA A 134 14.71 -5.51 -25.07
N ILE A 135 14.18 -4.38 -24.59
CA ILE A 135 14.66 -3.69 -23.38
C ILE A 135 14.54 -4.59 -22.16
N LEU A 136 13.44 -5.33 -22.05
CA LEU A 136 13.19 -6.29 -20.99
C LEU A 136 13.98 -7.61 -21.19
N GLY A 137 14.79 -7.69 -22.23
CA GLY A 137 15.70 -8.80 -22.51
C GLY A 137 15.09 -9.98 -23.25
N MET A 138 13.95 -9.83 -23.94
CA MET A 138 13.41 -10.84 -24.84
C MET A 138 14.20 -10.86 -26.16
N THR A 139 14.45 -12.03 -26.69
CA THR A 139 14.91 -12.20 -28.05
C THR A 139 13.78 -11.92 -29.04
N ARG A 140 14.12 -11.57 -30.29
CA ARG A 140 13.10 -11.35 -31.32
C ARG A 140 12.21 -12.58 -31.54
N ALA A 141 12.79 -13.77 -31.50
CA ALA A 141 12.05 -15.02 -31.65
C ALA A 141 11.04 -15.24 -30.51
N GLU A 142 11.41 -14.90 -29.25
CA GLU A 142 10.47 -14.94 -28.10
C GLU A 142 9.33 -13.95 -28.28
N ILE A 143 9.62 -12.75 -28.78
CA ILE A 143 8.59 -11.72 -29.04
C ILE A 143 7.66 -12.18 -30.14
N ASP A 144 8.18 -12.68 -31.24
CA ASP A 144 7.40 -13.21 -32.38
C ASP A 144 6.44 -14.32 -31.92
N ALA A 145 6.94 -15.25 -31.10
CA ALA A 145 6.15 -16.36 -30.58
C ALA A 145 5.02 -15.92 -29.64
N LYS A 146 5.20 -14.82 -28.90
CA LYS A 146 4.25 -14.31 -27.88
C LYS A 146 3.43 -13.13 -28.36
N MET A 147 3.68 -12.60 -29.55
CA MET A 147 3.02 -11.40 -30.05
C MET A 147 1.49 -11.48 -30.04
N ALA A 148 0.94 -12.61 -30.48
CA ALA A 148 -0.51 -12.80 -30.51
C ALA A 148 -1.12 -12.78 -29.08
N GLU A 149 -0.48 -13.46 -28.13
CA GLU A 149 -0.92 -13.50 -26.73
C GLU A 149 -0.82 -12.12 -26.06
N ILE A 150 0.26 -11.39 -26.34
CA ILE A 150 0.46 -10.02 -25.81
C ILE A 150 -0.65 -9.09 -26.32
N ILE A 151 -0.96 -9.14 -27.61
CA ILE A 151 -2.00 -8.31 -28.22
C ILE A 151 -3.37 -8.67 -27.62
N GLU A 152 -3.72 -9.94 -27.54
CA GLU A 152 -4.99 -10.41 -26.98
C GLU A 152 -5.11 -10.03 -25.50
N PHE A 153 -4.04 -10.20 -24.71
CA PHE A 153 -4.02 -9.84 -23.30
C PHE A 153 -4.22 -8.35 -23.09
N SER A 154 -3.61 -7.51 -23.92
CA SER A 154 -3.66 -6.05 -23.81
C SER A 154 -5.00 -5.43 -24.18
N GLU A 155 -5.88 -6.14 -24.91
CA GLU A 155 -7.18 -5.65 -25.40
C GLU A 155 -7.07 -4.43 -26.34
N VAL A 156 -5.90 -4.21 -26.95
CA VAL A 156 -5.67 -3.09 -27.88
C VAL A 156 -5.55 -3.55 -29.34
N GLY A 157 -6.02 -4.76 -29.66
CA GLY A 157 -5.84 -5.41 -30.96
C GLY A 157 -6.20 -4.54 -32.15
N ASP A 158 -7.35 -3.84 -32.14
CA ASP A 158 -7.81 -2.97 -33.22
C ASP A 158 -6.89 -1.76 -33.46
N PHE A 159 -6.07 -1.40 -32.48
CA PHE A 159 -5.18 -0.23 -32.52
C PHE A 159 -3.69 -0.60 -32.55
N ILE A 160 -3.35 -1.88 -32.62
CA ILE A 160 -1.96 -2.35 -32.47
C ILE A 160 -1.02 -1.74 -33.51
N ASP A 161 -1.50 -1.45 -34.69
CA ASP A 161 -0.73 -0.85 -35.78
C ASP A 161 -0.89 0.70 -35.85
N THR A 162 -1.45 1.30 -34.78
CA THR A 162 -1.56 2.76 -34.61
C THR A 162 -0.41 3.28 -33.72
N PRO A 163 0.18 4.45 -34.00
CA PRO A 163 1.19 5.06 -33.13
C PRO A 163 0.68 5.30 -31.70
N VAL A 164 1.49 4.93 -30.69
CA VAL A 164 1.06 4.95 -29.29
C VAL A 164 0.80 6.34 -28.73
N LYS A 165 1.27 7.41 -29.38
CA LYS A 165 0.88 8.81 -29.06
C LYS A 165 -0.63 9.06 -29.16
N ARG A 166 -1.36 8.20 -29.90
CA ARG A 166 -2.82 8.25 -30.07
C ARG A 166 -3.57 7.35 -29.08
N TYR A 167 -2.86 6.60 -28.27
CA TYR A 167 -3.46 5.74 -27.25
C TYR A 167 -3.99 6.57 -26.08
N SER A 168 -5.06 6.11 -25.47
CA SER A 168 -5.40 6.56 -24.12
C SER A 168 -4.35 6.08 -23.11
N SER A 169 -4.26 6.74 -21.96
CA SER A 169 -3.34 6.30 -20.90
C SER A 169 -3.60 4.83 -20.50
N GLY A 170 -4.87 4.42 -20.48
CA GLY A 170 -5.25 3.03 -20.20
C GLY A 170 -4.74 2.03 -21.25
N MET A 171 -4.89 2.33 -22.55
CA MET A 171 -4.37 1.49 -23.62
C MET A 171 -2.86 1.36 -23.58
N PHE A 172 -2.15 2.48 -23.34
CA PHE A 172 -0.70 2.51 -23.22
C PHE A 172 -0.23 1.55 -22.11
N VAL A 173 -0.82 1.66 -20.93
CA VAL A 173 -0.40 0.85 -19.79
C VAL A 173 -0.82 -0.61 -19.95
N LYS A 174 -2.01 -0.89 -20.52
CA LYS A 174 -2.44 -2.26 -20.84
C LYS A 174 -1.44 -2.96 -21.76
N LEU A 175 -1.00 -2.29 -22.82
CA LEU A 175 -0.02 -2.88 -23.74
C LEU A 175 1.35 -3.10 -23.05
N ALA A 176 1.86 -2.09 -22.35
CA ALA A 176 3.14 -2.17 -21.68
C ALA A 176 3.18 -3.28 -20.60
N PHE A 177 2.12 -3.38 -19.81
CA PHE A 177 1.97 -4.46 -18.83
C PHE A 177 1.90 -5.84 -19.51
N SER A 178 1.19 -5.93 -20.64
CA SER A 178 1.07 -7.19 -21.38
C SER A 178 2.41 -7.73 -21.84
N VAL A 179 3.32 -6.87 -22.29
CA VAL A 179 4.68 -7.28 -22.63
C VAL A 179 5.40 -7.87 -21.41
N ALA A 180 5.39 -7.13 -20.30
CA ALA A 180 6.06 -7.54 -19.06
C ALA A 180 5.47 -8.85 -18.48
N ALA A 181 4.16 -9.04 -18.56
CA ALA A 181 3.46 -10.24 -18.07
C ALA A 181 3.75 -11.51 -18.90
N HIS A 182 4.27 -11.36 -20.11
CA HIS A 182 4.63 -12.47 -20.99
C HIS A 182 6.15 -12.73 -21.07
N LEU A 183 6.93 -12.06 -20.19
CA LEU A 183 8.34 -12.39 -20.04
C LEU A 183 8.53 -13.82 -19.53
N ASP A 184 9.48 -14.50 -20.14
CA ASP A 184 9.93 -15.80 -19.63
C ASP A 184 11.06 -15.57 -18.62
N SER A 185 10.69 -15.53 -17.35
CA SER A 185 11.57 -15.27 -16.23
C SER A 185 11.29 -16.23 -15.10
N GLU A 186 12.34 -16.61 -14.37
CA GLU A 186 12.22 -17.42 -13.16
C GLU A 186 11.81 -16.58 -11.94
N ILE A 187 12.20 -15.29 -11.93
CA ILE A 187 11.91 -14.34 -10.86
C ILE A 187 11.06 -13.19 -11.42
N MET A 188 9.94 -12.90 -10.79
CA MET A 188 9.07 -11.76 -11.10
C MET A 188 9.03 -10.79 -9.93
N ILE A 189 9.43 -9.54 -10.15
CA ILE A 189 9.40 -8.49 -9.15
C ILE A 189 8.32 -7.49 -9.53
N MET A 190 7.34 -7.31 -8.66
CA MET A 190 6.17 -6.49 -8.91
C MET A 190 6.01 -5.42 -7.84
N ASP A 191 5.67 -4.22 -8.26
CA ASP A 191 5.27 -3.12 -7.39
C ASP A 191 3.77 -2.89 -7.51
N GLU A 192 3.26 -2.05 -6.66
CA GLU A 192 1.90 -1.54 -6.57
C GLU A 192 1.25 -1.10 -7.89
N VAL A 193 2.04 -0.92 -8.95
CA VAL A 193 1.62 -0.51 -10.31
C VAL A 193 0.58 -1.47 -10.95
N LEU A 194 0.26 -2.62 -10.32
CA LEU A 194 -0.86 -3.49 -10.76
C LEU A 194 -2.24 -2.83 -10.65
N ALA A 195 -2.36 -1.67 -9.99
CA ALA A 195 -3.59 -0.88 -9.90
C ALA A 195 -3.90 -0.08 -11.19
N VAL A 196 -3.25 -0.40 -12.31
CA VAL A 196 -3.38 0.34 -13.56
C VAL A 196 -4.41 -0.29 -14.49
N GLY A 197 -5.16 0.57 -15.20
CA GLY A 197 -6.26 0.16 -16.06
C GLY A 197 -7.60 0.08 -15.32
N ASP A 198 -8.59 -0.49 -15.96
CA ASP A 198 -9.90 -0.73 -15.37
C ASP A 198 -9.90 -1.97 -14.45
N MET A 199 -10.92 -2.10 -13.59
CA MET A 199 -11.04 -3.21 -12.64
C MET A 199 -10.99 -4.59 -13.31
N LYS A 200 -11.50 -4.72 -14.53
CA LYS A 200 -11.50 -5.97 -15.28
C LYS A 200 -10.08 -6.38 -15.68
N PHE A 201 -9.29 -5.41 -16.15
CA PHE A 201 -7.90 -5.64 -16.52
C PHE A 201 -7.02 -5.94 -15.29
N GLN A 202 -7.22 -5.20 -14.19
CA GLN A 202 -6.53 -5.48 -12.91
C GLN A 202 -6.76 -6.93 -12.47
N LYS A 203 -8.01 -7.40 -12.48
CA LYS A 203 -8.34 -8.80 -12.15
C LYS A 203 -7.66 -9.80 -13.09
N LYS A 204 -7.58 -9.49 -14.39
CA LYS A 204 -6.88 -10.30 -15.40
C LYS A 204 -5.38 -10.37 -15.09
N CYS A 205 -4.76 -9.26 -14.73
CA CYS A 205 -3.36 -9.19 -14.31
C CYS A 205 -3.10 -10.04 -13.07
N LEU A 206 -3.87 -9.87 -12.01
CA LEU A 206 -3.75 -10.66 -10.77
C LEU A 206 -3.91 -12.15 -11.03
N THR A 207 -4.86 -12.54 -11.88
CA THR A 207 -5.07 -13.95 -12.27
C THR A 207 -3.85 -14.51 -13.00
N LYS A 208 -3.26 -13.77 -13.93
CA LYS A 208 -2.04 -14.17 -14.66
C LYS A 208 -0.85 -14.35 -13.70
N MET A 209 -0.70 -13.42 -12.74
CA MET A 209 0.36 -13.50 -11.73
C MET A 209 0.20 -14.70 -10.81
N ARG A 210 -1.04 -14.96 -10.36
CA ARG A 210 -1.34 -16.16 -9.56
C ARG A 210 -1.04 -17.46 -10.31
N GLN A 211 -1.34 -17.50 -11.59
CA GLN A 211 -0.99 -18.64 -12.44
C GLN A 211 0.53 -18.80 -12.55
N ALA A 212 1.27 -17.74 -12.78
CA ALA A 212 2.72 -17.74 -12.85
C ALA A 212 3.35 -18.30 -11.57
N ALA A 213 2.90 -17.87 -10.40
CA ALA A 213 3.40 -18.35 -9.11
C ALA A 213 3.00 -19.83 -8.86
N ARG A 214 1.70 -20.14 -8.94
CA ARG A 214 1.18 -21.44 -8.46
C ARG A 214 1.27 -22.57 -9.48
N ARG A 215 1.20 -22.29 -10.77
CA ARG A 215 1.22 -23.31 -11.84
C ARG A 215 2.54 -23.40 -12.56
N ASP A 216 3.15 -22.26 -12.88
CA ASP A 216 4.36 -22.22 -13.68
C ASP A 216 5.63 -22.30 -12.82
N GLY A 217 5.47 -22.33 -11.47
CA GLY A 217 6.56 -22.42 -10.51
C GLY A 217 7.52 -21.24 -10.53
N LYS A 218 7.06 -20.07 -10.97
CA LYS A 218 7.84 -18.82 -10.95
C LYS A 218 7.92 -18.27 -9.53
N THR A 219 9.06 -17.74 -9.19
CA THR A 219 9.27 -17.04 -7.92
C THR A 219 8.76 -15.61 -8.04
N VAL A 220 7.86 -15.21 -7.16
CA VAL A 220 7.19 -13.90 -7.22
C VAL A 220 7.53 -13.10 -5.97
N LEU A 221 8.01 -11.86 -6.18
CA LEU A 221 8.17 -10.86 -5.13
C LEU A 221 7.17 -9.74 -5.38
N TYR A 222 6.21 -9.59 -4.50
CA TYR A 222 5.14 -8.62 -4.67
C TYR A 222 5.14 -7.57 -3.56
N VAL A 223 5.26 -6.30 -3.94
CA VAL A 223 5.24 -5.17 -3.02
C VAL A 223 3.93 -4.42 -3.15
N SER A 224 3.20 -4.30 -2.07
CA SER A 224 1.94 -3.56 -2.06
C SER A 224 1.60 -3.03 -0.66
N HIS A 225 0.75 -2.02 -0.63
CA HIS A 225 0.06 -1.60 0.58
C HIS A 225 -1.38 -2.16 0.67
N ASN A 226 -1.83 -2.90 -0.35
CA ASN A 226 -3.13 -3.56 -0.35
C ASN A 226 -3.02 -4.97 0.23
N MET A 227 -3.39 -5.12 1.50
CA MET A 227 -3.27 -6.38 2.25
C MET A 227 -4.13 -7.50 1.65
N ALA A 228 -5.29 -7.17 1.09
CA ALA A 228 -6.15 -8.17 0.43
C ALA A 228 -5.44 -8.78 -0.79
N THR A 229 -4.74 -7.97 -1.58
CA THR A 229 -3.97 -8.46 -2.74
C THR A 229 -2.74 -9.27 -2.30
N ILE A 230 -2.06 -8.86 -1.23
CA ILE A 230 -0.91 -9.59 -0.64
C ILE A 230 -1.38 -10.99 -0.21
N ARG A 231 -2.48 -11.09 0.55
CA ARG A 231 -3.04 -12.37 1.00
C ARG A 231 -3.47 -13.28 -0.14
N ASP A 232 -4.02 -12.70 -1.20
CA ASP A 232 -4.52 -13.44 -2.35
C ASP A 232 -3.40 -14.02 -3.24
N LEU A 233 -2.26 -13.34 -3.31
CA LEU A 233 -1.12 -13.72 -4.16
C LEU A 233 -0.01 -14.46 -3.41
N CYS A 234 0.20 -14.18 -2.13
CA CYS A 234 1.38 -14.60 -1.38
C CYS A 234 1.00 -15.55 -0.25
N ASP A 235 1.86 -16.53 0.01
CA ASP A 235 1.71 -17.45 1.15
C ASP A 235 2.64 -17.03 2.31
N ARG A 236 3.61 -16.16 2.05
CA ARG A 236 4.59 -15.63 3.00
C ARG A 236 4.74 -14.13 2.80
N CYS A 237 5.00 -13.39 3.87
CA CYS A 237 5.36 -11.98 3.74
C CYS A 237 6.53 -11.56 4.62
N ILE A 238 7.19 -10.49 4.16
CA ILE A 238 8.27 -9.80 4.85
C ILE A 238 7.76 -8.41 5.22
N VAL A 239 7.79 -8.09 6.51
CA VAL A 239 7.39 -6.76 7.01
C VAL A 239 8.64 -5.91 7.18
N LEU A 240 8.66 -4.76 6.50
CA LEU A 240 9.71 -3.76 6.61
C LEU A 240 9.24 -2.59 7.47
N ASP A 241 10.08 -2.19 8.43
CA ASP A 241 9.94 -0.93 9.16
C ASP A 241 11.28 -0.22 9.27
N LYS A 242 11.30 1.08 8.96
CA LYS A 242 12.49 1.94 9.05
C LYS A 242 13.77 1.31 8.46
N GLY A 243 13.62 0.65 7.33
CA GLY A 243 14.72 0.00 6.60
C GLY A 243 15.22 -1.32 7.18
N LYS A 244 14.46 -1.96 8.07
CA LYS A 244 14.78 -3.27 8.65
C LYS A 244 13.64 -4.26 8.43
N VAL A 245 13.98 -5.54 8.37
CA VAL A 245 13.00 -6.62 8.44
C VAL A 245 12.61 -6.80 9.91
N ILE A 246 11.32 -6.65 10.21
CA ILE A 246 10.78 -6.87 11.56
C ILE A 246 10.00 -8.19 11.66
N PHE A 247 9.61 -8.75 10.52
CA PHE A 247 8.94 -10.05 10.43
C PHE A 247 9.24 -10.71 9.08
N ASP A 248 9.34 -12.03 9.07
CA ASP A 248 9.47 -12.86 7.88
C ASP A 248 8.81 -14.22 8.17
N GLY A 249 7.64 -14.47 7.59
CA GLY A 249 6.83 -15.64 7.92
C GLY A 249 5.49 -15.68 7.19
N ASP A 250 4.51 -16.33 7.80
CA ASP A 250 3.14 -16.48 7.27
C ASP A 250 2.52 -15.14 6.92
N VAL A 251 1.76 -15.12 5.82
CA VAL A 251 1.18 -13.88 5.29
C VAL A 251 0.17 -13.25 6.24
N ASP A 252 -0.67 -14.04 6.89
CA ASP A 252 -1.70 -13.52 7.79
C ASP A 252 -1.09 -12.98 9.09
N GLU A 253 -0.11 -13.69 9.65
CA GLU A 253 0.64 -13.23 10.82
C GLU A 253 1.39 -11.91 10.56
N GLY A 254 2.05 -11.81 9.40
CA GLY A 254 2.76 -10.60 9.02
C GLY A 254 1.84 -9.41 8.74
N ILE A 255 0.68 -9.63 8.13
CA ILE A 255 -0.34 -8.59 7.94
C ILE A 255 -0.89 -8.14 9.30
N ALA A 256 -1.20 -9.07 10.20
CA ALA A 256 -1.66 -8.75 11.55
C ALA A 256 -0.63 -7.91 12.31
N LEU A 257 0.65 -8.30 12.27
CA LEU A 257 1.73 -7.51 12.86
C LEU A 257 1.85 -6.11 12.24
N TYR A 258 1.79 -6.00 10.90
CA TYR A 258 1.86 -4.70 10.22
C TYR A 258 0.71 -3.78 10.60
N LEU A 259 -0.50 -4.32 10.70
CA LEU A 259 -1.68 -3.56 11.13
C LEU A 259 -1.58 -3.16 12.60
N SER A 260 -1.12 -4.04 13.47
CA SER A 260 -0.91 -3.73 14.89
C SER A 260 0.16 -2.64 15.11
N THR A 261 1.23 -2.63 14.31
CA THR A 261 2.23 -1.55 14.37
C THR A 261 1.70 -0.20 13.89
N LYS A 262 0.64 -0.19 13.06
CA LYS A 262 -0.05 1.04 12.64
C LYS A 262 -1.15 1.46 13.59
N SER A 263 -1.83 0.50 14.22
CA SER A 263 -2.87 0.74 15.20
C SER A 263 -2.22 0.78 16.58
N GLN A 264 -2.39 1.87 17.30
CA GLN A 264 -1.96 1.92 18.68
C GLN A 264 -2.97 1.12 19.52
N GLU A 265 -2.49 0.15 20.29
CA GLU A 265 -3.25 -0.43 21.40
C GLU A 265 -3.25 0.63 22.50
N ALA A 266 -4.23 1.56 22.43
CA ALA A 266 -4.36 2.65 23.38
C ALA A 266 -5.80 3.19 23.33
N SER A 267 -6.36 3.46 24.49
CA SER A 267 -7.66 4.16 24.58
C SER A 267 -7.58 5.62 24.14
N PHE A 268 -6.39 6.16 23.96
CA PHE A 268 -6.13 7.53 23.50
C PHE A 268 -5.02 7.54 22.43
N ILE A 269 -5.27 8.22 21.31
CA ILE A 269 -4.29 8.43 20.24
C ILE A 269 -4.15 9.94 19.98
N ASP A 270 -2.90 10.43 20.00
CA ASP A 270 -2.54 11.78 19.60
C ASP A 270 -2.03 11.78 18.15
N TYR A 271 -2.70 12.52 17.29
CA TYR A 271 -2.35 12.70 15.88
C TYR A 271 -1.70 14.04 15.58
N SER A 272 -1.47 14.91 16.56
CA SER A 272 -0.97 16.28 16.36
C SER A 272 0.39 16.34 15.66
N GLY A 273 1.25 15.33 15.90
CA GLY A 273 2.57 15.20 15.28
C GLY A 273 2.62 14.23 14.08
N VAL A 274 1.50 13.62 13.70
CA VAL A 274 1.47 12.60 12.66
C VAL A 274 1.39 13.24 11.28
N LYS A 275 2.41 13.00 10.45
CA LYS A 275 2.40 13.44 9.05
C LYS A 275 1.36 12.64 8.26
N ARG A 276 0.46 13.34 7.56
CA ARG A 276 -0.52 12.73 6.67
C ARG A 276 0.10 12.40 5.33
N ASP A 277 -0.40 11.35 4.69
CA ASP A 277 0.03 10.98 3.34
C ASP A 277 -0.36 12.07 2.33
N ASN A 278 0.55 12.36 1.40
CA ASN A 278 0.44 13.50 0.46
C ASN A 278 -0.72 13.42 -0.56
N TRP A 279 -1.48 12.33 -0.59
CA TRP A 279 -2.62 12.20 -1.50
C TRP A 279 -3.88 12.92 -0.99
N PHE A 280 -3.96 13.23 0.32
CA PHE A 280 -4.97 14.15 0.86
C PHE A 280 -4.48 15.60 0.70
N LYS A 281 -4.92 16.25 -0.38
CA LYS A 281 -4.55 17.64 -0.67
C LYS A 281 -5.29 18.68 0.16
N ARG A 282 -6.25 18.27 1.00
CA ARG A 282 -7.05 19.16 1.82
C ARG A 282 -6.46 19.25 3.22
N ASP A 283 -6.48 20.46 3.76
CA ASP A 283 -5.81 20.83 5.01
C ASP A 283 -6.73 21.62 5.94
N ASN A 284 -8.03 21.65 5.60
CA ASN A 284 -8.97 22.48 6.34
C ASN A 284 -9.34 21.91 7.69
N ILE A 285 -9.53 20.58 7.78
CA ILE A 285 -9.87 19.89 9.02
C ILE A 285 -8.84 18.80 9.29
N ARG A 286 -8.26 18.81 10.52
CA ARG A 286 -7.30 17.81 10.98
C ARG A 286 -7.70 17.24 12.31
N LEU A 287 -7.79 15.92 12.36
CA LEU A 287 -7.98 15.18 13.59
C LEU A 287 -6.70 15.29 14.44
N GLN A 288 -6.86 15.78 15.67
CA GLN A 288 -5.73 16.00 16.59
C GLN A 288 -5.59 14.86 17.59
N SER A 289 -6.70 14.40 18.17
CA SER A 289 -6.71 13.23 19.03
C SER A 289 -8.07 12.52 19.01
N VAL A 290 -8.02 11.24 19.36
CA VAL A 290 -9.19 10.41 19.57
C VAL A 290 -9.01 9.67 20.88
N GLU A 291 -10.07 9.60 21.68
CA GLU A 291 -10.10 8.94 22.98
C GLU A 291 -11.34 8.06 23.09
N LEU A 292 -11.15 6.81 23.49
CA LEU A 292 -12.19 5.84 23.75
C LEU A 292 -12.55 5.93 25.24
N LEU A 293 -13.77 6.35 25.56
CA LEU A 293 -14.14 6.68 26.94
C LEU A 293 -14.66 5.47 27.74
N ASP A 294 -15.21 4.46 27.06
CA ASP A 294 -15.89 3.32 27.70
C ASP A 294 -15.04 2.04 27.69
N ALA A 295 -13.74 2.15 27.40
CA ALA A 295 -12.84 1.01 27.34
C ALA A 295 -12.03 0.85 28.62
N ASP A 296 -12.12 -0.32 29.22
CA ASP A 296 -11.18 -0.79 30.24
C ASP A 296 -10.07 -1.58 29.54
N ASN A 297 -8.86 -1.01 29.47
CA ASN A 297 -7.70 -1.65 28.81
C ASN A 297 -8.02 -2.17 27.38
N GLU A 298 -8.66 -1.33 26.54
CA GLU A 298 -8.99 -1.64 25.15
C GLU A 298 -10.02 -2.77 24.97
N VAL A 299 -10.65 -3.18 26.05
CA VAL A 299 -11.74 -4.16 26.02
C VAL A 299 -13.07 -3.42 26.01
N LEU A 300 -13.88 -3.68 25.00
CA LEU A 300 -15.24 -3.18 24.86
C LEU A 300 -16.23 -4.30 25.13
N GLU A 301 -17.25 -4.00 25.92
CA GLU A 301 -18.36 -4.93 26.13
C GLU A 301 -19.34 -4.82 24.96
N ARG A 302 -19.63 -5.96 24.34
CA ARG A 302 -20.70 -6.08 23.34
C ARG A 302 -22.01 -5.64 23.95
N ARG A 303 -22.90 -5.06 23.17
CA ARG A 303 -24.20 -4.55 23.57
C ARG A 303 -24.17 -3.28 24.45
N LYS A 304 -22.97 -2.76 24.77
CA LYS A 304 -22.86 -1.42 25.33
C LYS A 304 -22.47 -0.43 24.22
N PRO A 305 -23.04 0.77 24.21
CA PRO A 305 -22.63 1.79 23.24
C PRO A 305 -21.19 2.22 23.52
N VAL A 306 -20.44 2.46 22.45
CA VAL A 306 -19.05 2.90 22.50
C VAL A 306 -19.01 4.41 22.37
N THR A 307 -18.40 5.07 23.33
CA THR A 307 -18.28 6.54 23.37
C THR A 307 -16.86 6.96 23.00
N VAL A 308 -16.75 7.77 21.96
CA VAL A 308 -15.46 8.24 21.45
C VAL A 308 -15.43 9.76 21.49
N ARG A 309 -14.38 10.32 22.09
CA ARG A 309 -14.09 11.75 22.12
C ARG A 309 -13.10 12.09 21.01
N TYR A 310 -13.43 13.09 20.22
CA TYR A 310 -12.63 13.60 19.11
C TYR A 310 -12.18 15.03 19.41
N ARG A 311 -10.94 15.35 19.07
CA ARG A 311 -10.44 16.70 19.00
C ARG A 311 -9.96 16.99 17.59
N VAL A 312 -10.50 18.01 16.96
CA VAL A 312 -10.15 18.45 15.60
C VAL A 312 -9.59 19.87 15.62
N HIS A 313 -8.73 20.18 14.67
CA HIS A 313 -8.32 21.55 14.33
C HIS A 313 -8.92 21.91 12.97
N VAL A 314 -9.51 23.09 12.90
CA VAL A 314 -10.21 23.61 11.72
C VAL A 314 -9.58 24.92 11.32
N ASN A 315 -9.20 25.08 10.07
CA ASN A 315 -8.61 26.33 9.55
C ASN A 315 -9.69 27.34 9.13
N GLU A 316 -10.72 26.89 8.41
CA GLU A 316 -11.84 27.70 7.94
C GLU A 316 -13.17 27.06 8.35
N ALA A 317 -14.17 27.87 8.65
CA ALA A 317 -15.49 27.40 9.06
C ALA A 317 -16.10 26.46 8.01
N VAL A 318 -16.62 25.31 8.45
CA VAL A 318 -17.27 24.31 7.60
C VAL A 318 -18.53 23.81 8.27
N ALA A 319 -19.62 23.81 7.52
CA ALA A 319 -20.89 23.23 7.94
C ALA A 319 -21.03 21.76 7.48
N ASP A 320 -21.90 21.04 8.15
CA ASP A 320 -22.30 19.67 7.82
C ASP A 320 -21.12 18.69 7.68
N VAL A 321 -20.19 18.78 8.63
CA VAL A 321 -19.06 17.86 8.72
C VAL A 321 -19.56 16.51 9.24
N GLY A 322 -19.12 15.43 8.60
CA GLY A 322 -19.36 14.06 9.02
C GLY A 322 -18.10 13.41 9.59
N LEU A 323 -18.32 12.50 10.51
CA LEU A 323 -17.31 11.58 11.02
C LEU A 323 -17.72 10.16 10.71
N ARG A 324 -16.81 9.43 10.09
CA ARG A 324 -16.99 8.03 9.77
C ARG A 324 -16.02 7.19 10.61
N LEU A 325 -16.55 6.26 11.37
CA LEU A 325 -15.84 5.19 12.04
C LEU A 325 -15.91 3.95 11.15
N GLU A 326 -14.80 3.54 10.61
CA GLU A 326 -14.66 2.33 9.79
C GLU A 326 -14.15 1.20 10.66
N MET A 327 -14.80 0.04 10.59
CA MET A 327 -14.45 -1.16 11.32
C MET A 327 -13.77 -2.16 10.42
N ARG A 328 -12.74 -2.83 10.93
CA ARG A 328 -11.98 -3.87 10.24
C ARG A 328 -11.78 -5.07 11.14
N ASP A 329 -11.68 -6.25 10.55
CA ASP A 329 -11.27 -7.45 11.26
C ASP A 329 -9.80 -7.40 11.69
N GLU A 330 -9.36 -8.38 12.45
CA GLU A 330 -7.98 -8.53 12.93
C GLU A 330 -6.94 -8.49 11.79
N VAL A 331 -7.35 -8.86 10.59
CA VAL A 331 -6.48 -8.97 9.40
C VAL A 331 -6.61 -7.75 8.48
N GLY A 332 -7.45 -6.77 8.86
CA GLY A 332 -7.61 -5.50 8.17
C GLY A 332 -8.65 -5.48 7.04
N ASN A 333 -9.48 -6.52 6.89
CA ASN A 333 -10.60 -6.46 5.96
C ASN A 333 -11.69 -5.52 6.47
N PRO A 334 -12.30 -4.70 5.61
CA PRO A 334 -13.40 -3.85 6.01
C PRO A 334 -14.62 -4.69 6.38
N LEU A 335 -15.20 -4.41 7.56
CA LEU A 335 -16.43 -5.04 8.04
C LEU A 335 -17.65 -4.14 7.82
N GLY A 336 -17.45 -2.83 7.95
CA GLY A 336 -18.50 -1.84 7.80
C GLY A 336 -18.05 -0.48 8.32
N ALA A 337 -18.95 0.49 8.24
CA ALA A 337 -18.71 1.82 8.77
C ALA A 337 -20.01 2.40 9.35
N THR A 338 -19.84 3.24 10.36
CA THR A 338 -20.92 4.07 10.90
C THR A 338 -20.52 5.54 10.85
N CYS A 339 -21.49 6.44 10.70
CA CYS A 339 -21.24 7.85 10.49
C CYS A 339 -22.06 8.72 11.44
N VAL A 340 -21.46 9.82 11.88
CA VAL A 340 -22.14 10.95 12.52
C VAL A 340 -22.08 12.12 11.55
N TYR A 341 -23.18 12.85 11.37
CA TYR A 341 -23.30 13.97 10.43
C TYR A 341 -23.83 15.22 11.14
N GLY A 342 -23.80 16.35 10.43
CA GLY A 342 -24.40 17.60 10.87
C GLY A 342 -23.58 18.37 11.90
N LEU A 343 -22.25 18.24 11.86
CA LEU A 343 -21.37 19.01 12.73
C LEU A 343 -20.98 20.31 12.03
N ASP A 344 -21.32 21.44 12.63
CA ASP A 344 -20.88 22.76 12.19
C ASP A 344 -19.64 23.17 12.98
N LEU A 345 -18.51 23.24 12.29
CA LEU A 345 -17.22 23.50 12.91
C LEU A 345 -16.73 24.92 12.60
N GLN A 346 -16.25 25.61 13.63
CA GLN A 346 -15.64 26.93 13.53
C GLN A 346 -14.12 26.83 13.55
N PRO A 347 -13.39 27.85 13.03
CA PRO A 347 -11.93 27.89 13.06
C PRO A 347 -11.39 27.72 14.48
N GLY A 348 -10.30 26.96 14.61
CA GLY A 348 -9.66 26.64 15.88
C GLY A 348 -9.83 25.18 16.29
N TYR A 349 -9.66 24.92 17.59
CA TYR A 349 -9.81 23.57 18.14
C TYR A 349 -11.25 23.33 18.62
N THR A 350 -11.83 22.23 18.18
CA THR A 350 -13.16 21.78 18.63
C THR A 350 -13.02 20.37 19.19
N THR A 351 -13.67 20.14 20.34
CA THR A 351 -13.75 18.81 20.95
C THR A 351 -15.24 18.43 21.03
N PHE A 352 -15.54 17.22 20.58
CA PHE A 352 -16.89 16.67 20.65
C PHE A 352 -16.84 15.16 20.95
N THR A 353 -17.95 14.60 21.35
CA THR A 353 -18.09 13.20 21.73
C THR A 353 -19.20 12.57 20.90
N ALA A 354 -18.91 11.43 20.29
CA ALA A 354 -19.88 10.64 19.54
C ALA A 354 -20.10 9.27 20.22
N ARG A 355 -21.31 8.75 20.12
CA ARG A 355 -21.68 7.46 20.66
C ARG A 355 -22.08 6.54 19.50
N TYR A 356 -21.50 5.35 19.48
CA TYR A 356 -21.69 4.35 18.44
C TYR A 356 -22.30 3.08 19.01
N ASP A 357 -23.23 2.49 18.28
CA ASP A 357 -23.71 1.14 18.53
C ASP A 357 -22.93 0.15 17.67
N LEU A 358 -22.10 -0.64 18.31
CA LEU A 358 -21.28 -1.68 17.68
C LEU A 358 -21.75 -3.09 18.09
N SER A 359 -22.98 -3.23 18.58
CA SER A 359 -23.54 -4.49 19.09
C SER A 359 -23.59 -5.61 18.04
N VAL A 360 -23.55 -5.26 16.76
CA VAL A 360 -23.46 -6.20 15.63
C VAL A 360 -22.12 -6.92 15.52
N LEU A 361 -21.06 -6.39 16.14
CA LEU A 361 -19.75 -7.03 16.14
C LEU A 361 -19.75 -8.21 17.11
N ALA A 362 -19.34 -9.36 16.65
CA ALA A 362 -19.16 -10.55 17.47
C ALA A 362 -17.96 -10.38 18.43
N PRO A 363 -17.78 -11.24 19.45
CA PRO A 363 -16.56 -11.26 20.22
C PRO A 363 -15.33 -11.50 19.36
N GLY A 364 -14.28 -10.69 19.53
CA GLY A 364 -13.08 -10.77 18.68
C GLY A 364 -12.20 -9.53 18.78
N LYS A 365 -11.13 -9.51 17.99
CA LYS A 365 -10.25 -8.35 17.84
C LYS A 365 -10.62 -7.55 16.59
N TYR A 366 -10.65 -6.25 16.72
CA TYR A 366 -11.07 -5.33 15.68
C TYR A 366 -10.12 -4.14 15.58
N GLY A 367 -9.88 -3.70 14.34
CA GLY A 367 -9.24 -2.42 14.06
C GLY A 367 -10.25 -1.37 13.64
N SER A 368 -9.89 -0.11 13.78
CA SER A 368 -10.72 1.01 13.35
C SER A 368 -9.94 2.01 12.50
N TYR A 369 -10.68 2.81 11.71
CA TYR A 369 -10.17 4.01 11.05
C TYR A 369 -11.16 5.14 11.29
N PHE A 370 -10.61 6.34 11.45
CA PHE A 370 -11.41 7.55 11.60
C PHE A 370 -11.26 8.42 10.37
N THR A 371 -12.39 8.83 9.79
CA THR A 371 -12.44 9.66 8.60
C THR A 371 -13.28 10.89 8.85
N VAL A 372 -12.72 12.06 8.58
CA VAL A 372 -13.47 13.32 8.56
C VAL A 372 -13.91 13.57 7.14
N ILE A 373 -15.19 13.78 6.93
CA ILE A 373 -15.80 14.00 5.62
C ILE A 373 -16.62 15.29 5.60
N THR A 374 -16.64 15.95 4.44
CA THR A 374 -17.53 17.08 4.16
C THR A 374 -18.44 16.76 2.99
N GLN A 375 -19.62 17.37 2.93
CA GLN A 375 -20.47 17.25 1.77
C GLN A 375 -19.96 18.16 0.65
N GLY A 376 -19.73 17.57 -0.52
CA GLY A 376 -19.39 18.30 -1.74
C GLY A 376 -20.61 18.61 -2.59
N GLU A 377 -20.42 19.41 -3.61
CA GLU A 377 -21.47 19.68 -4.59
C GLU A 377 -21.99 18.37 -5.23
N GLY A 378 -23.30 18.21 -5.30
CA GLY A 378 -23.94 17.00 -5.87
C GLY A 378 -24.04 15.82 -4.93
N GLY A 379 -23.82 15.97 -3.61
CA GLY A 379 -23.97 14.90 -2.61
C GLY A 379 -22.78 13.94 -2.51
N ALA A 380 -21.67 14.23 -3.18
CA ALA A 380 -20.45 13.47 -3.06
C ALA A 380 -19.73 13.81 -1.74
N HIS A 381 -19.30 12.80 -1.00
CA HIS A 381 -18.49 13.02 0.20
C HIS A 381 -17.04 13.33 -0.17
N THR A 382 -16.48 14.35 0.45
CA THR A 382 -15.06 14.68 0.34
C THR A 382 -14.36 14.31 1.63
N VAL A 383 -13.25 13.58 1.54
CA VAL A 383 -12.42 13.22 2.69
C VAL A 383 -11.49 14.40 3.03
N GLU A 384 -11.61 14.91 4.25
CA GLU A 384 -10.76 15.98 4.79
C GLU A 384 -9.56 15.42 5.57
N ASP A 385 -9.78 14.37 6.36
CA ASP A 385 -8.73 13.65 7.06
C ASP A 385 -9.09 12.17 7.19
N TRP A 386 -8.07 11.32 7.18
CA TRP A 386 -8.20 9.88 7.35
C TRP A 386 -7.00 9.35 8.14
N VAL A 387 -7.25 8.68 9.24
CA VAL A 387 -6.21 8.18 10.14
C VAL A 387 -6.52 6.77 10.60
N PRO A 388 -5.50 5.93 10.80
CA PRO A 388 -5.67 4.67 11.49
C PRO A 388 -6.16 4.92 12.91
N GLY A 389 -7.15 4.13 13.32
CA GLY A 389 -7.74 4.23 14.65
C GLY A 389 -7.12 3.26 15.64
N MET A 390 -7.93 2.84 16.59
CA MET A 390 -7.55 1.94 17.68
C MET A 390 -7.78 0.49 17.30
N MET A 391 -6.94 -0.39 17.87
CA MET A 391 -7.28 -1.81 18.01
C MET A 391 -8.00 -1.97 19.34
N PHE A 392 -9.05 -2.79 19.35
CA PHE A 392 -9.76 -3.13 20.57
C PHE A 392 -10.28 -4.56 20.50
N ARG A 393 -10.59 -5.10 21.66
CA ARG A 393 -11.19 -6.41 21.80
C ARG A 393 -12.64 -6.29 22.23
N MET A 394 -13.55 -6.83 21.43
CA MET A 394 -14.96 -6.97 21.80
C MET A 394 -15.13 -8.26 22.61
N VAL A 395 -15.74 -8.16 23.78
CA VAL A 395 -16.08 -9.30 24.63
C VAL A 395 -17.59 -9.36 24.84
N ASP A 396 -18.10 -10.57 24.96
CA ASP A 396 -19.52 -10.79 25.29
C ASP A 396 -19.65 -11.00 26.82
N THR A 397 -20.56 -10.29 27.41
CA THR A 397 -20.96 -10.55 28.80
C THR A 397 -22.18 -11.48 28.73
N LEU A 398 -21.91 -12.79 28.68
CA LEU A 398 -22.97 -13.80 28.55
C LEU A 398 -23.84 -13.81 29.81
N THR A 399 -25.15 -13.84 29.60
CA THR A 399 -26.12 -14.16 30.64
C THR A 399 -26.31 -15.67 30.73
N GLU A 400 -26.76 -16.15 31.92
CA GLU A 400 -26.94 -17.58 32.16
C GLU A 400 -27.91 -18.19 31.14
N GLY A 401 -27.40 -19.17 30.33
CA GLY A 401 -28.16 -19.84 29.27
C GLY A 401 -27.89 -19.32 27.84
N GLU A 402 -27.11 -18.27 27.65
CA GLU A 402 -26.68 -17.83 26.31
C GLU A 402 -25.48 -18.66 25.80
N ALA A 403 -25.52 -19.02 24.52
CA ALA A 403 -24.42 -19.69 23.90
C ALA A 403 -23.35 -18.69 23.41
N GLU A 404 -22.10 -19.05 23.58
CA GLU A 404 -20.99 -18.25 23.07
C GLU A 404 -21.01 -18.21 21.52
N TRP A 405 -20.85 -17.01 20.98
CA TRP A 405 -20.78 -16.83 19.53
C TRP A 405 -19.51 -17.46 18.93
N ASN A 406 -19.69 -18.38 18.01
CA ASN A 406 -18.57 -19.01 17.32
C ASN A 406 -18.14 -18.17 16.10
N THR A 407 -17.21 -17.24 16.30
CA THR A 407 -16.72 -16.34 15.24
C THR A 407 -16.08 -17.09 14.06
N THR A 408 -15.45 -18.25 14.31
CA THR A 408 -14.86 -19.07 13.27
C THR A 408 -15.91 -19.73 12.36
N ALA A 409 -17.04 -20.10 12.91
CA ALA A 409 -18.12 -20.78 12.16
C ALA A 409 -19.11 -19.77 11.56
N TRP A 410 -19.45 -18.70 12.30
CA TRP A 410 -20.54 -17.77 11.96
C TRP A 410 -20.06 -16.40 11.52
N GLY A 411 -18.77 -16.12 11.59
CA GLY A 411 -18.15 -14.87 11.17
C GLY A 411 -18.14 -13.79 12.23
N PRO A 412 -17.54 -12.62 11.90
CA PRO A 412 -17.31 -11.51 12.85
C PRO A 412 -18.53 -10.60 13.06
N ILE A 413 -19.63 -10.83 12.35
CA ILE A 413 -20.85 -9.99 12.44
C ILE A 413 -22.04 -10.86 12.78
N GLU A 414 -22.75 -10.50 13.84
CA GLU A 414 -24.03 -11.08 14.17
C GLU A 414 -25.16 -10.23 13.57
N LEU A 415 -25.95 -10.84 12.71
CA LEU A 415 -27.14 -10.19 12.13
C LEU A 415 -28.28 -10.19 13.14
N PRO A 416 -29.24 -9.24 13.05
CA PRO A 416 -30.41 -9.23 13.89
C PRO A 416 -31.17 -10.56 13.80
N THR A 417 -31.72 -10.99 14.93
CA THR A 417 -32.51 -12.24 15.03
C THR A 417 -33.71 -12.18 14.09
N ALA A 418 -33.84 -13.19 13.25
CA ALA A 418 -35.01 -13.33 12.38
C ALA A 418 -36.24 -13.81 13.19
N ALA A 419 -37.43 -13.28 12.90
CA ALA A 419 -38.69 -13.76 13.46
C ALA A 419 -39.29 -14.81 12.53
N VAL A 420 -39.86 -15.86 13.11
CA VAL A 420 -40.67 -16.82 12.37
C VAL A 420 -42.03 -16.17 12.07
N VAL A 421 -42.36 -16.03 10.78
CA VAL A 421 -43.59 -15.38 10.32
C VAL A 421 -44.76 -16.37 10.25
N GLU A 422 -44.46 -17.59 9.79
CA GLU A 422 -45.50 -18.64 9.63
C GLU A 422 -44.86 -20.03 9.76
N VAL A 423 -45.54 -20.95 10.38
CA VAL A 423 -45.19 -22.38 10.44
C VAL A 423 -46.36 -23.17 9.86
N GLN A 424 -46.13 -23.90 8.77
CA GLN A 424 -47.06 -24.86 8.18
C GLN A 424 -46.60 -26.27 8.56
N HIS A 425 -47.51 -27.06 9.09
CA HIS A 425 -47.27 -28.49 9.37
C HIS A 425 -48.03 -29.29 8.30
N ASP A 426 -47.30 -30.14 7.55
CA ASP A 426 -47.86 -31.07 6.57
C ASP A 426 -48.46 -32.31 7.25
#